data_664b1743f1d6a132c5eafd632a215fd3
#
_entry.id   664b1743f1d6a132c5eafd632a215fd3
#
_cell.length_a   1.000
_cell.length_b   1.000
_cell.length_c   1.000
_cell.angle_alpha   90.00
_cell.angle_beta   90.00
_cell.angle_gamma   90.00
#
_symmetry.space_group_name_H-M   'P 1'
#
loop_
_entity.id
_entity.type
_entity.pdbx_description
1 polymer ?
#
loop_
_entity_poly.entity_id
_entity_poly.type
_entity_poly.pdbx_seq_one_letter_code
_entity_poly.pdbx_strand_id
1 'polypeptide(L)'
;EGEAFDSYTVSFGIRNVTDIPRALCEAFRVLRPGGHFCCLEFSQVNNVLLRELYDQYSFRVIPHIGAAVAGDPGSYQYLVDSIRTFPKQDDFAEMVRAAGFREVRYENLFDGMVAIHSGFKV
;
A
#
# COMPACT_ATOMS: atom_id res chain seq x y z
N GLU A 1 23.46 -1.25 9.66
CA GLU A 1 23.37 -2.47 10.43
C GLU A 1 21.93 -2.90 10.62
N GLY A 2 21.69 -4.14 10.94
CA GLY A 2 20.37 -4.65 11.15
C GLY A 2 19.89 -4.42 12.59
N GLU A 3 18.59 -4.63 12.78
CA GLU A 3 17.98 -4.71 14.11
C GLU A 3 18.16 -3.47 14.97
N ALA A 4 18.06 -2.29 14.36
CA ALA A 4 18.24 -1.03 15.06
C ALA A 4 16.95 -0.37 15.50
N PHE A 5 15.79 -0.82 15.04
CA PHE A 5 14.53 -0.10 15.23
C PHE A 5 13.45 -0.97 15.85
N ASP A 6 12.55 -0.33 16.60
CA ASP A 6 11.43 -1.00 17.25
C ASP A 6 10.17 -1.00 16.38
N SER A 7 10.03 -0.04 15.49
CA SER A 7 8.91 -0.01 14.58
C SER A 7 9.32 0.56 13.22
N TYR A 8 8.59 0.12 12.21
CA TYR A 8 8.79 0.55 10.84
C TYR A 8 7.41 0.91 10.27
N THR A 9 7.23 2.17 9.93
CA THR A 9 5.95 2.66 9.46
C THR A 9 6.13 3.31 8.09
N VAL A 10 5.24 2.98 7.16
CA VAL A 10 5.24 3.62 5.84
C VAL A 10 3.81 3.98 5.48
N SER A 11 3.61 5.21 4.99
CA SER A 11 2.30 5.71 4.60
C SER A 11 2.35 6.22 3.16
N PHE A 12 1.55 5.59 2.28
CA PHE A 12 1.37 6.03 0.91
C PHE A 12 2.67 6.14 0.12
N GLY A 13 3.61 5.24 0.41
CA GLY A 13 4.92 5.27 -0.26
C GLY A 13 5.35 3.95 -0.86
N ILE A 14 4.93 2.84 -0.28
CA ILE A 14 5.45 1.54 -0.70
C ILE A 14 5.00 1.16 -2.13
N ARG A 15 3.86 1.67 -2.59
CA ARG A 15 3.39 1.38 -3.95
C ARG A 15 4.33 1.93 -5.02
N ASN A 16 5.15 2.91 -4.67
CA ASN A 16 6.11 3.53 -5.59
C ASN A 16 7.46 2.84 -5.61
N VAL A 17 7.65 1.86 -4.74
CA VAL A 17 8.92 1.12 -4.67
C VAL A 17 8.99 0.12 -5.82
N THR A 18 10.12 0.09 -6.51
CA THR A 18 10.30 -0.79 -7.68
C THR A 18 10.25 -2.26 -7.30
N ASP A 19 10.84 -2.61 -6.16
CA ASP A 19 10.92 -4.00 -5.70
C ASP A 19 10.32 -4.10 -4.31
N ILE A 20 9.01 -4.30 -4.25
CA ILE A 20 8.27 -4.36 -3.00
C ILE A 20 8.75 -5.50 -2.10
N PRO A 21 8.94 -6.74 -2.59
CA PRO A 21 9.45 -7.80 -1.73
C PRO A 21 10.77 -7.46 -1.08
N ARG A 22 11.67 -6.81 -1.80
CA ARG A 22 12.95 -6.41 -1.25
C ARG A 22 12.81 -5.33 -0.19
N ALA A 23 11.90 -4.37 -0.41
CA ALA A 23 11.61 -3.33 0.58
C ALA A 23 11.09 -3.94 1.87
N LEU A 24 10.22 -4.95 1.76
CA LEU A 24 9.68 -5.64 2.94
C LEU A 24 10.76 -6.42 3.66
N CYS A 25 11.67 -7.05 2.93
CA CYS A 25 12.80 -7.76 3.54
C CYS A 25 13.71 -6.78 4.29
N GLU A 26 13.94 -5.58 3.73
CA GLU A 26 14.74 -4.57 4.42
C GLU A 26 14.05 -4.06 5.68
N ALA A 27 12.73 -3.86 5.62
CA ALA A 27 11.97 -3.49 6.81
C ALA A 27 12.12 -4.54 7.90
N PHE A 28 12.03 -5.82 7.51
CA PHE A 28 12.22 -6.92 8.45
C PHE A 28 13.63 -6.92 9.03
N ARG A 29 14.62 -6.71 8.18
CA ARG A 29 16.03 -6.74 8.60
C ARG A 29 16.34 -5.70 9.65
N VAL A 30 15.84 -4.47 9.49
CA VAL A 30 16.20 -3.37 10.38
C VAL A 30 15.42 -3.38 11.70
N LEU A 31 14.34 -4.15 11.79
CA LEU A 31 13.56 -4.24 13.01
C LEU A 31 14.21 -5.18 14.00
N ARG A 32 14.11 -4.84 15.28
CA ARG A 32 14.50 -5.75 16.37
C ARG A 32 13.46 -6.86 16.49
N PRO A 33 13.84 -8.02 17.04
CA PRO A 33 12.85 -9.03 17.40
C PRO A 33 11.79 -8.39 18.31
N GLY A 34 10.53 -8.65 18.01
CA GLY A 34 9.41 -8.00 18.66
C GLY A 34 9.01 -6.69 18.02
N GLY A 35 9.74 -6.23 17.01
CA GLY A 35 9.44 -4.99 16.32
C GLY A 35 8.19 -5.08 15.48
N HIS A 36 7.58 -3.94 15.23
CA HIS A 36 6.27 -3.85 14.55
C HIS A 36 6.40 -3.16 13.20
N PHE A 37 5.80 -3.76 12.19
CA PHE A 37 5.68 -3.19 10.85
C PHE A 37 4.25 -2.72 10.64
N CYS A 38 4.09 -1.53 10.07
CA CYS A 38 2.77 -0.98 9.75
C CYS A 38 2.84 -0.24 8.43
N CYS A 39 1.94 -0.57 7.53
CA CYS A 39 1.89 0.05 6.20
C CYS A 39 0.46 0.53 5.91
N LEU A 40 0.33 1.84 5.70
CA LEU A 40 -0.92 2.46 5.27
C LEU A 40 -0.80 2.78 3.79
N GLU A 41 -1.69 2.23 2.97
CA GLU A 41 -1.60 2.42 1.52
C GLU A 41 -2.97 2.32 0.87
N PHE A 42 -3.10 2.95 -0.29
CA PHE A 42 -4.27 2.74 -1.14
C PHE A 42 -4.33 1.27 -1.56
N SER A 43 -5.54 0.74 -1.62
CA SER A 43 -5.72 -0.66 -1.94
C SER A 43 -6.94 -0.86 -2.84
N GLN A 44 -7.50 -2.07 -2.87
CA GLN A 44 -8.58 -2.42 -3.76
C GLN A 44 -9.92 -2.37 -3.05
N VAL A 45 -10.90 -1.72 -3.66
CA VAL A 45 -12.26 -1.65 -3.13
C VAL A 45 -12.90 -3.03 -3.24
N ASN A 46 -13.52 -3.51 -2.15
CA ASN A 46 -14.08 -4.86 -2.09
C ASN A 46 -15.41 -4.99 -2.80
N ASN A 47 -16.30 -4.03 -2.65
CA ASN A 47 -17.61 -4.07 -3.29
C ASN A 47 -17.48 -3.88 -4.78
N VAL A 48 -17.97 -4.84 -5.57
CA VAL A 48 -17.79 -4.84 -7.02
C VAL A 48 -18.41 -3.59 -7.66
N LEU A 49 -19.64 -3.24 -7.27
CA LEU A 49 -20.30 -2.06 -7.84
C LEU A 49 -19.60 -0.79 -7.43
N LEU A 50 -19.26 -0.65 -6.16
CA LEU A 50 -18.56 0.53 -5.67
C LEU A 50 -17.18 0.65 -6.31
N ARG A 51 -16.50 -0.48 -6.49
CA ARG A 51 -15.20 -0.50 -7.17
C ARG A 51 -15.32 -0.03 -8.60
N GLU A 52 -16.36 -0.44 -9.30
CA GLU A 52 -16.57 -0.02 -10.68
C GLU A 52 -16.84 1.48 -10.78
N LEU A 53 -17.64 2.02 -9.89
CA LEU A 53 -17.90 3.45 -9.84
C LEU A 53 -16.61 4.22 -9.51
N TYR A 54 -15.84 3.72 -8.57
CA TYR A 54 -14.55 4.30 -8.20
C TYR A 54 -13.58 4.28 -9.38
N ASP A 55 -13.55 3.17 -10.13
CA ASP A 55 -12.70 3.04 -11.31
C ASP A 55 -13.08 4.05 -12.39
N GLN A 56 -14.36 4.20 -12.65
CA GLN A 56 -14.84 5.19 -13.62
C GLN A 56 -14.44 6.60 -13.19
N TYR A 57 -14.63 6.92 -11.93
CA TYR A 57 -14.24 8.22 -11.39
C TYR A 57 -12.74 8.44 -11.51
N SER A 58 -11.95 7.45 -11.12
CA SER A 58 -10.49 7.55 -11.14
C SER A 58 -9.94 7.73 -12.53
N PHE A 59 -10.50 7.00 -13.51
CA PHE A 59 -9.98 7.08 -14.87
C PHE A 59 -10.46 8.29 -15.66
N ARG A 60 -11.70 8.74 -15.39
CA ARG A 60 -12.32 9.76 -16.20
C ARG A 60 -12.32 11.14 -15.57
N VAL A 61 -12.40 11.22 -14.27
CA VAL A 61 -12.62 12.48 -13.57
C VAL A 61 -11.36 12.99 -12.89
N ILE A 62 -10.67 12.15 -12.12
CA ILE A 62 -9.53 12.60 -11.33
C ILE A 62 -8.41 13.21 -12.16
N PRO A 63 -8.01 12.61 -13.32
CA PRO A 63 -6.96 13.23 -14.13
C PRO A 63 -7.35 14.62 -14.64
N HIS A 64 -8.62 14.81 -15.00
CA HIS A 64 -9.09 16.12 -15.47
C HIS A 64 -9.11 17.15 -14.36
N ILE A 65 -9.55 16.76 -13.17
CA ILE A 65 -9.52 17.65 -12.01
C ILE A 65 -8.07 18.00 -11.67
N GLY A 66 -7.18 17.02 -11.71
CA GLY A 66 -5.77 17.25 -11.47
C GLY A 66 -5.15 18.22 -12.45
N ALA A 67 -5.51 18.09 -13.73
CA ALA A 67 -5.02 19.00 -14.76
C ALA A 67 -5.49 20.42 -14.50
N ALA A 68 -6.76 20.59 -14.08
CA ALA A 68 -7.32 21.90 -13.81
C ALA A 68 -6.72 22.56 -12.57
N VAL A 69 -6.41 21.76 -11.54
CA VAL A 69 -5.92 22.29 -10.27
C VAL A 69 -4.40 22.38 -10.24
N ALA A 70 -3.72 21.32 -10.66
CA ALA A 70 -2.25 21.23 -10.56
C ALA A 70 -1.55 21.50 -11.88
N GLY A 71 -2.27 21.51 -12.98
CA GLY A 71 -1.66 21.72 -14.29
C GLY A 71 -0.88 20.54 -14.83
N ASP A 72 -1.04 19.34 -14.23
CA ASP A 72 -0.28 18.17 -14.62
C ASP A 72 -1.15 16.91 -14.54
N PRO A 73 -1.85 16.57 -15.65
CA PRO A 73 -2.69 15.37 -15.66
C PRO A 73 -1.87 14.08 -15.54
N GLY A 74 -0.60 14.10 -15.92
CA GLY A 74 0.25 12.92 -15.84
C GLY A 74 0.51 12.46 -14.44
N SER A 75 0.66 13.40 -13.50
CA SER A 75 0.88 13.05 -12.09
C SER A 75 -0.31 12.30 -11.51
N TYR A 76 -1.52 12.73 -11.83
CA TYR A 76 -2.72 12.07 -11.34
C TYR A 76 -2.96 10.73 -12.03
N GLN A 77 -2.62 10.63 -13.31
CA GLN A 77 -2.71 9.35 -14.02
C GLN A 77 -1.74 8.35 -13.42
N TYR A 78 -0.52 8.78 -13.10
CA TYR A 78 0.45 7.93 -12.42
C TYR A 78 -0.09 7.44 -11.07
N LEU A 79 -0.72 8.32 -10.30
CA LEU A 79 -1.30 7.94 -9.02
C LEU A 79 -2.35 6.85 -9.20
N VAL A 80 -3.27 7.04 -10.14
CA VAL A 80 -4.31 6.05 -10.40
C VAL A 80 -3.71 4.72 -10.84
N ASP A 81 -2.74 4.75 -11.74
CA ASP A 81 -2.11 3.54 -12.26
C ASP A 81 -1.34 2.81 -11.16
N SER A 82 -0.62 3.54 -10.31
CA SER A 82 0.14 2.90 -9.23
C SER A 82 -0.77 2.23 -8.21
N ILE A 83 -1.94 2.82 -7.94
CA ILE A 83 -2.90 2.19 -7.03
C ILE A 83 -3.44 0.90 -7.65
N ARG A 84 -3.74 0.92 -8.95
CA ARG A 84 -4.32 -0.26 -9.62
C ARG A 84 -3.37 -1.41 -9.73
N THR A 85 -2.09 -1.13 -9.91
CA THR A 85 -1.09 -2.18 -10.06
C THR A 85 -0.57 -2.69 -8.72
N PHE A 86 -0.90 -2.00 -7.62
CA PHE A 86 -0.51 -2.46 -6.30
C PHE A 86 -1.25 -3.75 -5.93
N PRO A 87 -0.61 -4.70 -5.23
CA PRO A 87 -1.27 -5.95 -4.85
C PRO A 87 -2.53 -5.73 -4.03
N LYS A 88 -3.50 -6.64 -4.20
CA LYS A 88 -4.70 -6.64 -3.36
C LYS A 88 -4.32 -6.94 -1.91
N GLN A 89 -5.26 -6.69 -0.99
CA GLN A 89 -5.01 -6.84 0.44
C GLN A 89 -4.43 -8.21 0.81
N ASP A 90 -5.07 -9.30 0.35
CA ASP A 90 -4.61 -10.64 0.70
C ASP A 90 -3.26 -10.94 0.08
N ASP A 91 -3.03 -10.49 -1.15
CA ASP A 91 -1.76 -10.72 -1.84
C ASP A 91 -0.64 -9.95 -1.16
N PHE A 92 -0.89 -8.70 -0.76
CA PHE A 92 0.11 -7.92 -0.05
C PHE A 92 0.40 -8.53 1.32
N ALA A 93 -0.64 -9.02 2.02
CA ALA A 93 -0.45 -9.70 3.29
C ALA A 93 0.47 -10.92 3.13
N GLU A 94 0.30 -11.68 2.03
CA GLU A 94 1.20 -12.80 1.76
C GLU A 94 2.63 -12.34 1.51
N MET A 95 2.81 -11.22 0.83
CA MET A 95 4.15 -10.65 0.62
C MET A 95 4.79 -10.27 1.94
N VAL A 96 4.01 -9.70 2.86
CA VAL A 96 4.51 -9.35 4.19
C VAL A 96 4.92 -10.61 4.96
N ARG A 97 4.10 -11.67 4.89
CA ARG A 97 4.45 -12.96 5.51
C ARG A 97 5.72 -13.55 4.91
N ALA A 98 5.84 -13.47 3.58
CA ALA A 98 7.01 -14.02 2.88
C ALA A 98 8.30 -13.30 3.29
N ALA A 99 8.22 -12.05 3.71
CA ALA A 99 9.39 -11.31 4.20
C ALA A 99 9.82 -11.77 5.60
N GLY A 100 8.98 -12.54 6.29
CA GLY A 100 9.30 -13.10 7.60
C GLY A 100 8.41 -12.63 8.73
N PHE A 101 7.55 -11.67 8.49
CA PHE A 101 6.67 -11.15 9.54
C PHE A 101 5.64 -12.18 9.98
N ARG A 102 5.26 -12.12 11.26
CA ARG A 102 4.25 -12.98 11.87
C ARG A 102 3.06 -12.17 12.32
N GLU A 103 1.94 -12.85 12.54
CA GLU A 103 0.67 -12.21 12.94
C GLU A 103 0.31 -11.09 11.97
N VAL A 104 0.45 -11.36 10.69
CA VAL A 104 0.16 -10.39 9.65
C VAL A 104 -1.35 -10.19 9.55
N ARG A 105 -1.77 -8.94 9.59
CA ARG A 105 -3.19 -8.56 9.53
C ARG A 105 -3.35 -7.37 8.62
N TYR A 106 -4.58 -7.15 8.17
CA TYR A 106 -4.90 -5.89 7.53
C TYR A 106 -6.29 -5.45 7.95
N GLU A 107 -6.49 -4.14 7.90
CA GLU A 107 -7.78 -3.52 8.18
C GLU A 107 -8.12 -2.61 7.01
N ASN A 108 -9.31 -2.80 6.44
CA ASN A 108 -9.79 -1.97 5.35
C ASN A 108 -10.47 -0.72 5.89
N LEU A 109 -10.19 0.41 5.25
CA LEU A 109 -10.88 1.67 5.51
C LEU A 109 -11.59 2.05 4.21
N PHE A 110 -12.79 2.60 4.33
CA PHE A 110 -13.57 3.02 3.16
C PHE A 110 -13.72 1.87 2.16
N ASP A 111 -14.15 0.71 2.66
CA ASP A 111 -14.41 -0.48 1.86
C ASP A 111 -13.18 -0.97 1.07
N GLY A 112 -11.99 -0.73 1.59
CA GLY A 112 -10.76 -1.19 0.96
C GLY A 112 -10.08 -0.16 0.07
N MET A 113 -10.62 1.06 -0.03
CA MET A 113 -9.95 2.13 -0.75
C MET A 113 -8.56 2.37 -0.16
N VAL A 114 -8.47 2.26 1.17
CA VAL A 114 -7.22 2.32 1.92
C VAL A 114 -7.17 1.10 2.83
N ALA A 115 -5.99 0.56 3.04
CA ALA A 115 -5.81 -0.58 3.95
C ALA A 115 -4.58 -0.36 4.80
N ILE A 116 -4.65 -0.81 6.05
CA ILE A 116 -3.51 -0.82 6.96
C ILE A 116 -3.06 -2.27 7.12
N HIS A 117 -1.85 -2.56 6.69
CA HIS A 117 -1.25 -3.88 6.88
C HIS A 117 -0.23 -3.81 8.02
N SER A 118 -0.20 -4.83 8.84
CA SER A 118 0.70 -4.85 9.99
C SER A 118 1.23 -6.25 10.24
N GLY A 119 2.36 -6.32 10.94
CA GLY A 119 2.96 -7.58 11.32
C GLY A 119 4.06 -7.36 12.33
N PHE A 120 4.56 -8.45 12.88
CA PHE A 120 5.62 -8.40 13.89
C PHE A 120 6.81 -9.24 13.47
N LYS A 121 7.98 -8.80 13.85
CA LYS A 121 9.19 -9.62 13.76
C LYS A 121 9.35 -10.36 15.09
N VAL A 122 9.06 -11.64 15.03
CA VAL A 122 9.09 -12.48 16.24
C VAL A 122 10.35 -13.32 16.28
#